data_de4836dbdbc7b9ac68be28c3a4fc6d31
#
_entry.id   de4836dbdbc7b9ac68be28c3a4fc6d31
#
_cell.length_a   1.000
_cell.length_b   1.000
_cell.length_c   1.000
_cell.angle_alpha   90.00
_cell.angle_beta   90.00
_cell.angle_gamma   90.00
#
_symmetry.space_group_name_H-M   'P 1'
#
loop_
_entity.id
_entity.type
_entity.pdbx_description
1 polymer ?
#
loop_
_entity_poly.entity_id
_entity_poly.type
_entity_poly.pdbx_seq_one_letter_code
_entity_poly.pdbx_strand_id
1 'polypeptide(L)'
;MGRRVSGKVGLLVGATLALASGCATQPKLPARSEVLRGVLPSAVQLLSERAGGGGHRAASGVVVASDPVRRLTWILTAGHFVAAPAPETIYVRTTGTRDRYRATLVRADRDPDLALVLVENLVLPPVKSREVAHLGDDVWVIAFPRGRQMTLASGTVSQVGLGKDADPTEGPVQQIDTSVSYGASGAGVFDAETGELIGVVEGYRTAQIATRDAPDRVMEIPVPGETIVISAQAVRRFLSRSDLGAFLPR
;
A
#
# COMPACT_ATOMS: atom_id res chain seq x y z
N MET A 1 24.86 -38.61 89.03
CA MET A 1 23.54 -38.60 88.41
C MET A 1 23.60 -37.63 87.20
N GLY A 2 23.99 -38.13 86.04
CA GLY A 2 24.25 -37.31 84.86
C GLY A 2 23.23 -37.64 83.77
N ARG A 3 22.54 -36.63 83.29
CA ARG A 3 21.63 -36.74 82.17
C ARG A 3 22.35 -36.29 80.92
N ARG A 4 22.54 -37.21 79.98
CA ARG A 4 22.98 -36.88 78.59
C ARG A 4 21.78 -36.30 77.78
N VAL A 5 21.98 -35.14 77.14
CA VAL A 5 21.05 -34.58 76.17
C VAL A 5 21.65 -34.83 74.77
N SER A 6 20.93 -35.62 73.97
CA SER A 6 21.31 -35.96 72.66
C SER A 6 20.71 -34.85 71.69
N GLY A 7 21.58 -34.04 71.10
CA GLY A 7 21.20 -33.08 70.08
C GLY A 7 21.13 -33.74 68.70
N LYS A 8 19.95 -33.71 68.07
CA LYS A 8 19.79 -34.09 66.67
C LYS A 8 20.09 -32.87 65.77
N VAL A 9 21.14 -32.99 64.97
CA VAL A 9 21.51 -32.06 63.95
C VAL A 9 20.61 -32.34 62.74
N GLY A 10 19.67 -31.42 62.44
CA GLY A 10 18.82 -31.47 61.23
C GLY A 10 19.59 -30.85 60.05
N LEU A 11 19.83 -31.67 59.05
CA LEU A 11 20.42 -31.24 57.77
C LEU A 11 19.37 -30.60 56.92
N LEU A 12 19.39 -29.25 56.75
CA LEU A 12 18.54 -28.49 55.82
C LEU A 12 19.17 -28.57 54.41
N VAL A 13 18.61 -29.39 53.59
CA VAL A 13 18.93 -29.41 52.12
C VAL A 13 18.20 -28.24 51.46
N GLY A 14 18.91 -27.16 51.16
CA GLY A 14 18.43 -26.04 50.41
C GLY A 14 18.35 -26.43 48.91
N ALA A 15 17.13 -26.57 48.37
CA ALA A 15 16.90 -26.72 46.94
C ALA A 15 17.00 -25.34 46.24
N THR A 16 18.11 -25.09 45.57
CA THR A 16 18.30 -23.93 44.71
C THR A 16 17.53 -24.15 43.41
N LEU A 17 16.37 -23.47 43.24
CA LEU A 17 15.63 -23.40 41.99
C LEU A 17 16.40 -22.49 41.03
N ALA A 18 17.09 -23.06 40.05
CA ALA A 18 17.70 -22.31 38.95
C ALA A 18 16.58 -21.87 37.98
N LEU A 19 16.17 -20.62 38.06
CA LEU A 19 15.34 -19.98 37.06
C LEU A 19 16.16 -19.84 35.78
N ALA A 20 15.99 -20.78 34.84
CA ALA A 20 16.46 -20.63 33.46
C ALA A 20 15.63 -19.53 32.78
N SER A 21 16.13 -18.30 32.81
CA SER A 21 15.63 -17.21 31.98
C SER A 21 15.95 -17.55 30.54
N GLY A 22 15.03 -18.25 29.87
CA GLY A 22 15.06 -18.42 28.43
C GLY A 22 14.87 -17.04 27.80
N CYS A 23 15.94 -16.43 27.27
CA CYS A 23 15.85 -15.32 26.35
C CYS A 23 15.10 -15.83 25.11
N ALA A 24 13.79 -15.63 25.07
CA ALA A 24 13.02 -15.73 23.83
C ALA A 24 13.59 -14.67 22.89
N THR A 25 14.38 -15.11 21.92
CA THR A 25 14.83 -14.26 20.81
C THR A 25 13.57 -13.78 20.09
N GLN A 26 13.18 -12.52 20.28
CA GLN A 26 12.14 -11.90 19.49
C GLN A 26 12.54 -11.99 18.01
N PRO A 27 11.63 -12.37 17.11
CA PRO A 27 11.93 -12.40 15.70
C PRO A 27 12.39 -10.99 15.28
N LYS A 28 13.61 -10.91 14.75
CA LYS A 28 14.21 -9.67 14.29
C LYS A 28 13.36 -9.19 13.10
N LEU A 29 12.76 -8.01 13.21
CA LEU A 29 12.06 -7.37 12.09
C LEU A 29 13.02 -7.25 10.88
N PRO A 30 12.53 -7.47 9.65
CA PRO A 30 13.35 -7.32 8.46
C PRO A 30 13.86 -5.88 8.36
N ALA A 31 15.03 -5.71 7.77
CA ALA A 31 15.55 -4.37 7.53
C ALA A 31 14.64 -3.62 6.52
N ARG A 32 14.41 -2.32 6.72
CA ARG A 32 13.57 -1.50 5.80
C ARG A 32 13.96 -1.67 4.32
N SER A 33 15.24 -1.85 4.03
CA SER A 33 15.72 -2.11 2.67
C SER A 33 15.30 -3.48 2.12
N GLU A 34 15.05 -4.46 2.98
CA GLU A 34 14.55 -5.79 2.58
C GLU A 34 13.06 -5.72 2.28
N VAL A 35 12.31 -5.07 3.17
CA VAL A 35 10.87 -4.80 2.97
C VAL A 35 10.67 -4.05 1.66
N LEU A 36 11.40 -2.96 1.44
CA LEU A 36 11.32 -2.16 0.22
C LEU A 36 11.62 -3.01 -1.03
N ARG A 37 12.70 -3.81 -1.02
CA ARG A 37 13.02 -4.71 -2.14
C ARG A 37 11.92 -5.73 -2.42
N GLY A 38 11.18 -6.15 -1.40
CA GLY A 38 10.04 -7.06 -1.53
C GLY A 38 8.84 -6.45 -2.25
N VAL A 39 8.55 -5.16 -2.01
CA VAL A 39 7.37 -4.49 -2.58
C VAL A 39 7.62 -3.81 -3.93
N LEU A 40 8.88 -3.43 -4.24
CA LEU A 40 9.22 -2.74 -5.48
C LEU A 40 8.72 -3.44 -6.76
N PRO A 41 8.82 -4.78 -6.91
CA PRO A 41 8.37 -5.45 -8.13
C PRO A 41 6.85 -5.41 -8.33
N SER A 42 6.08 -5.12 -7.27
CA SER A 42 4.61 -5.01 -7.34
C SER A 42 4.14 -3.63 -7.79
N ALA A 43 5.02 -2.63 -7.80
CA ALA A 43 4.69 -1.28 -8.27
C ALA A 43 4.96 -1.16 -9.78
N VAL A 44 3.95 -0.69 -10.52
CA VAL A 44 4.00 -0.60 -11.97
C VAL A 44 3.56 0.78 -12.46
N GLN A 45 4.06 1.15 -13.64
CA GLN A 45 3.61 2.32 -14.38
C GLN A 45 2.49 1.93 -15.34
N LEU A 46 1.43 2.73 -15.39
CA LEU A 46 0.40 2.63 -16.42
C LEU A 46 0.52 3.81 -17.39
N LEU A 47 0.38 3.52 -18.65
CA LEU A 47 0.35 4.49 -19.75
C LEU A 47 -0.90 4.24 -20.56
N SER A 48 -1.58 5.29 -20.94
CA SER A 48 -2.76 5.24 -21.81
C SER A 48 -2.47 6.06 -23.06
N GLU A 49 -2.71 5.48 -24.24
CA GLU A 49 -2.42 6.07 -25.54
C GLU A 49 -3.69 6.09 -26.40
N ARG A 50 -3.99 7.25 -26.98
CA ARG A 50 -5.09 7.39 -27.95
C ARG A 50 -4.71 6.83 -29.32
N ALA A 51 -5.66 6.20 -29.98
CA ALA A 51 -5.53 5.87 -31.38
C ALA A 51 -5.28 7.16 -32.19
N GLY A 52 -4.21 7.16 -33.00
CA GLY A 52 -3.81 8.33 -33.79
C GLY A 52 -2.80 9.28 -33.13
N GLY A 53 -2.23 8.95 -31.98
CA GLY A 53 -1.08 9.67 -31.39
C GLY A 53 -1.40 11.00 -30.69
N GLY A 54 -2.66 11.23 -30.34
CA GLY A 54 -3.16 12.50 -29.79
C GLY A 54 -2.94 12.72 -28.30
N GLY A 55 -1.86 12.21 -27.70
CA GLY A 55 -1.55 12.39 -26.28
C GLY A 55 -1.59 11.08 -25.49
N HIS A 56 -0.87 11.08 -24.40
CA HIS A 56 -0.83 9.95 -23.47
C HIS A 56 -1.02 10.46 -22.04
N ARG A 57 -1.66 9.64 -21.23
CA ARG A 57 -1.79 9.86 -19.79
C ARG A 57 -0.98 8.81 -19.06
N ALA A 58 -0.58 9.11 -17.85
CA ALA A 58 0.18 8.22 -17.00
C ALA A 58 -0.46 8.11 -15.61
N ALA A 59 -0.38 6.93 -15.05
CA ALA A 59 -0.76 6.62 -13.68
C ALA A 59 0.22 5.62 -13.07
N SER A 60 0.00 5.31 -11.82
CA SER A 60 0.68 4.25 -11.09
C SER A 60 -0.29 3.10 -10.85
N GLY A 61 0.25 1.94 -10.51
CA GLY A 61 -0.55 0.78 -10.14
C GLY A 61 0.19 -0.16 -9.21
N VAL A 62 -0.58 -1.05 -8.60
CA VAL A 62 -0.06 -2.07 -7.69
C VAL A 62 -0.61 -3.45 -8.08
N VAL A 63 0.27 -4.45 -8.09
CA VAL A 63 -0.09 -5.84 -8.38
C VAL A 63 -0.83 -6.42 -7.18
N VAL A 64 -2.07 -6.87 -7.40
CA VAL A 64 -2.92 -7.43 -6.34
C VAL A 64 -3.15 -8.93 -6.47
N ALA A 65 -2.96 -9.49 -7.67
CA ALA A 65 -3.07 -10.93 -7.89
C ALA A 65 -2.19 -11.39 -9.06
N SER A 66 -1.79 -12.67 -9.07
CA SER A 66 -1.07 -13.31 -10.17
C SER A 66 -1.43 -14.76 -10.31
N ASP A 67 -1.46 -15.25 -11.56
CA ASP A 67 -1.50 -16.66 -11.91
C ASP A 67 -0.21 -17.02 -12.66
N PRO A 68 0.78 -17.64 -12.01
CA PRO A 68 2.04 -18.02 -12.64
C PRO A 68 1.87 -19.08 -13.75
N VAL A 69 0.87 -19.94 -13.63
CA VAL A 69 0.61 -21.04 -14.60
C VAL A 69 0.08 -20.48 -15.91
N ARG A 70 -0.89 -19.57 -15.84
CA ARG A 70 -1.47 -18.91 -17.01
C ARG A 70 -0.70 -17.67 -17.44
N ARG A 71 0.31 -17.26 -16.66
CA ARG A 71 1.11 -16.03 -16.85
C ARG A 71 0.23 -14.78 -16.90
N LEU A 72 -0.64 -14.63 -15.90
CA LEU A 72 -1.55 -13.50 -15.75
C LEU A 72 -1.17 -12.66 -14.54
N THR A 73 -1.30 -11.34 -14.66
CA THR A 73 -1.13 -10.39 -13.56
C THR A 73 -2.28 -9.41 -13.53
N TRP A 74 -2.91 -9.25 -12.36
CA TRP A 74 -3.95 -8.26 -12.13
C TRP A 74 -3.37 -7.07 -11.37
N ILE A 75 -3.64 -5.90 -11.90
CA ILE A 75 -3.09 -4.64 -11.40
C ILE A 75 -4.23 -3.70 -11.07
N LEU A 76 -4.18 -3.14 -9.87
CA LEU A 76 -5.09 -2.12 -9.39
C LEU A 76 -4.53 -0.73 -9.71
N THR A 77 -5.41 0.17 -10.13
CA THR A 77 -5.09 1.59 -10.39
C THR A 77 -6.30 2.47 -10.09
N ALA A 78 -6.19 3.79 -10.25
CA ALA A 78 -7.33 4.70 -10.07
C ALA A 78 -8.35 4.57 -11.22
N GLY A 79 -9.64 4.65 -10.87
CA GLY A 79 -10.75 4.54 -11.82
C GLY A 79 -10.77 5.68 -12.83
N HIS A 80 -10.49 6.91 -12.39
CA HIS A 80 -10.44 8.08 -13.28
C HIS A 80 -9.35 7.98 -14.37
N PHE A 81 -8.30 7.15 -14.15
CA PHE A 81 -7.28 6.92 -15.17
C PHE A 81 -7.85 6.18 -16.40
N VAL A 82 -8.78 5.25 -16.21
CA VAL A 82 -9.39 4.48 -17.30
C VAL A 82 -10.65 5.12 -17.84
N ALA A 83 -11.22 6.10 -17.16
CA ALA A 83 -12.44 6.82 -17.56
C ALA A 83 -12.16 7.89 -18.62
N ALA A 84 -11.56 7.50 -19.74
CA ALA A 84 -11.29 8.41 -20.84
C ALA A 84 -12.55 8.66 -21.69
N PRO A 85 -12.73 9.88 -22.21
CA PRO A 85 -13.85 10.21 -23.09
C PRO A 85 -13.75 9.55 -24.48
N ALA A 86 -12.57 9.04 -24.86
CA ALA A 86 -12.31 8.35 -26.11
C ALA A 86 -11.57 7.03 -25.83
N PRO A 87 -11.69 6.02 -26.71
CA PRO A 87 -10.97 4.75 -26.56
C PRO A 87 -9.47 4.97 -26.50
N GLU A 88 -8.84 4.39 -25.49
CA GLU A 88 -7.39 4.41 -25.27
C GLU A 88 -6.88 2.99 -25.07
N THR A 89 -5.66 2.74 -25.52
CA THR A 89 -4.96 1.48 -25.23
C THR A 89 -4.12 1.68 -23.98
N ILE A 90 -4.32 0.79 -22.99
CA ILE A 90 -3.59 0.82 -21.73
C ILE A 90 -2.38 -0.09 -21.85
N TYR A 91 -1.23 0.40 -21.44
CA TYR A 91 0.03 -0.33 -21.34
C TYR A 91 0.55 -0.28 -19.91
N VAL A 92 1.16 -1.38 -19.49
CA VAL A 92 1.88 -1.51 -18.22
C VAL A 92 3.37 -1.59 -18.51
N ARG A 93 4.17 -0.91 -17.69
CA ARG A 93 5.63 -1.00 -17.65
C ARG A 93 6.08 -1.38 -16.25
N THR A 94 7.00 -2.29 -16.17
CA THR A 94 7.62 -2.69 -14.90
C THR A 94 8.85 -1.85 -14.60
N THR A 95 9.27 -1.82 -13.35
CA THR A 95 10.54 -1.20 -12.95
C THR A 95 11.72 -1.91 -13.62
N GLY A 96 12.69 -1.14 -14.10
CA GLY A 96 13.95 -1.67 -14.64
C GLY A 96 13.91 -2.14 -16.09
N THR A 97 12.75 -2.16 -16.75
CA THR A 97 12.65 -2.51 -18.18
C THR A 97 12.01 -1.39 -19.00
N ARG A 98 12.20 -1.47 -20.33
CA ARG A 98 11.49 -0.60 -21.28
C ARG A 98 10.30 -1.29 -21.93
N ASP A 99 10.08 -2.55 -21.59
CA ASP A 99 9.01 -3.35 -22.18
C ASP A 99 7.65 -2.81 -21.79
N ARG A 100 6.70 -2.88 -22.73
CA ARG A 100 5.34 -2.47 -22.55
C ARG A 100 4.44 -3.68 -22.76
N TYR A 101 3.59 -3.93 -21.78
CA TYR A 101 2.60 -4.99 -21.82
C TYR A 101 1.23 -4.38 -21.99
N ARG A 102 0.48 -4.82 -23.00
CA ARG A 102 -0.89 -4.36 -23.18
C ARG A 102 -1.75 -4.86 -22.03
N ALA A 103 -2.57 -3.98 -21.47
CA ALA A 103 -3.50 -4.30 -20.40
C ALA A 103 -4.94 -4.23 -20.89
N THR A 104 -5.76 -5.14 -20.38
CA THR A 104 -7.20 -5.17 -20.62
C THR A 104 -7.94 -4.72 -19.38
N LEU A 105 -8.88 -3.80 -19.50
CA LEU A 105 -9.74 -3.39 -18.39
C LEU A 105 -10.67 -4.55 -18.01
N VAL A 106 -10.60 -4.97 -16.75
CA VAL A 106 -11.47 -6.00 -16.17
C VAL A 106 -12.69 -5.36 -15.52
N ARG A 107 -12.44 -4.32 -14.71
CA ARG A 107 -13.47 -3.62 -13.94
C ARG A 107 -13.03 -2.20 -13.64
N ALA A 108 -13.98 -1.27 -13.60
CA ALA A 108 -13.78 0.05 -13.02
C ALA A 108 -15.06 0.50 -12.30
N ASP A 109 -14.89 1.06 -11.11
CA ASP A 109 -15.95 1.69 -10.33
C ASP A 109 -15.59 3.18 -10.14
N ARG A 110 -16.60 4.04 -9.99
CA ARG A 110 -16.40 5.45 -9.68
C ARG A 110 -16.36 5.71 -8.18
N ASP A 111 -16.97 4.83 -7.43
CA ASP A 111 -17.00 4.86 -5.97
C ASP A 111 -16.89 3.39 -5.47
N PRO A 112 -15.75 3.03 -4.90
CA PRO A 112 -14.48 3.80 -4.84
C PRO A 112 -13.86 3.99 -6.24
N ASP A 113 -13.09 5.07 -6.42
CA ASP A 113 -12.41 5.41 -7.67
C ASP A 113 -11.26 4.43 -8.00
N LEU A 114 -11.62 3.19 -8.35
CA LEU A 114 -10.71 2.09 -8.61
C LEU A 114 -10.95 1.45 -9.97
N ALA A 115 -9.87 0.98 -10.58
CA ALA A 115 -9.91 0.13 -11.76
C ALA A 115 -8.97 -1.06 -11.60
N LEU A 116 -9.37 -2.20 -12.16
CA LEU A 116 -8.61 -3.43 -12.24
C LEU A 116 -8.31 -3.72 -13.70
N VAL A 117 -7.04 -3.89 -14.02
CA VAL A 117 -6.57 -4.27 -15.35
C VAL A 117 -5.84 -5.61 -15.30
N LEU A 118 -5.97 -6.39 -16.36
CA LEU A 118 -5.30 -7.67 -16.57
C LEU A 118 -4.18 -7.52 -17.60
N VAL A 119 -3.04 -8.09 -17.29
CA VAL A 119 -1.90 -8.22 -18.20
C VAL A 119 -1.60 -9.69 -18.41
N GLU A 120 -1.53 -10.08 -19.68
CA GLU A 120 -1.13 -11.43 -20.10
C GLU A 120 0.38 -11.50 -20.38
N ASN A 121 0.96 -12.69 -20.26
CA ASN A 121 2.38 -12.98 -20.48
C ASN A 121 3.34 -12.24 -19.55
N LEU A 122 2.85 -11.79 -18.43
CA LEU A 122 3.61 -11.16 -17.36
C LEU A 122 3.26 -11.82 -16.02
N VAL A 123 4.28 -12.07 -15.20
CA VAL A 123 4.09 -12.57 -13.84
C VAL A 123 4.87 -11.65 -12.90
N LEU A 124 4.16 -10.96 -12.04
CA LEU A 124 4.71 -10.08 -11.01
C LEU A 124 4.21 -10.53 -9.63
N PRO A 125 5.00 -10.36 -8.57
CA PRO A 125 4.58 -10.72 -7.22
C PRO A 125 3.43 -9.82 -6.74
N PRO A 126 2.31 -10.37 -6.27
CA PRO A 126 1.25 -9.60 -5.67
C PRO A 126 1.60 -9.21 -4.24
N VAL A 127 1.07 -8.08 -3.78
CA VAL A 127 1.23 -7.59 -2.40
C VAL A 127 0.20 -8.20 -1.47
N LYS A 128 0.57 -8.42 -0.21
CA LYS A 128 -0.39 -8.65 0.88
C LYS A 128 -1.01 -7.33 1.30
N SER A 129 -2.19 -7.37 1.90
CA SER A 129 -2.89 -6.16 2.35
C SER A 129 -3.29 -6.24 3.82
N ARG A 130 -3.22 -5.10 4.50
CA ARG A 130 -3.69 -4.89 5.87
C ARG A 130 -4.80 -3.84 5.85
N GLU A 131 -5.97 -4.17 6.42
CA GLU A 131 -7.15 -3.29 6.36
C GLU A 131 -7.16 -2.20 7.43
N VAL A 132 -6.47 -2.42 8.53
CA VAL A 132 -6.39 -1.51 9.67
C VAL A 132 -5.01 -0.86 9.68
N ALA A 133 -4.97 0.46 9.78
CA ALA A 133 -3.77 1.27 9.98
C ALA A 133 -3.92 2.08 11.28
N HIS A 134 -2.79 2.55 11.82
CA HIS A 134 -2.78 3.41 13.00
C HIS A 134 -2.31 4.81 12.63
N LEU A 135 -2.80 5.81 13.33
CA LEU A 135 -2.26 7.17 13.20
C LEU A 135 -0.77 7.17 13.53
N GLY A 136 0.04 7.75 12.65
CA GLY A 136 1.49 7.79 12.78
C GLY A 136 2.23 6.57 12.23
N ASP A 137 1.55 5.52 11.72
CA ASP A 137 2.23 4.44 11.01
C ASP A 137 3.09 5.01 9.88
N ASP A 138 4.36 4.63 9.82
CA ASP A 138 5.27 4.98 8.73
C ASP A 138 4.82 4.33 7.42
N VAL A 139 4.75 5.11 6.35
CA VAL A 139 4.29 4.60 5.05
C VAL A 139 5.24 4.94 3.92
N TRP A 140 5.17 4.13 2.84
CA TRP A 140 5.77 4.43 1.54
C TRP A 140 4.70 4.52 0.47
N VAL A 141 4.88 5.49 -0.42
CA VAL A 141 4.16 5.57 -1.70
C VAL A 141 5.17 5.31 -2.82
N ILE A 142 4.92 4.27 -3.62
CA ILE A 142 5.76 3.93 -4.77
C ILE A 142 4.98 4.28 -6.03
N ALA A 143 5.40 5.36 -6.69
CA ALA A 143 4.65 5.96 -7.79
C ALA A 143 5.54 6.27 -9.00
N PHE A 144 4.89 6.57 -10.15
CA PHE A 144 5.52 6.99 -11.40
C PHE A 144 5.03 8.39 -11.81
N PRO A 145 5.46 9.45 -11.10
CA PRO A 145 4.99 10.81 -11.35
C PRO A 145 5.20 11.21 -12.80
N ARG A 146 4.13 11.75 -13.44
CA ARG A 146 4.11 12.19 -14.84
C ARG A 146 4.60 11.14 -15.85
N GLY A 147 4.43 9.86 -15.52
CA GLY A 147 4.90 8.77 -16.37
C GLY A 147 6.42 8.68 -16.52
N ARG A 148 7.16 9.21 -15.55
CA ARG A 148 8.63 9.20 -15.53
C ARG A 148 9.18 8.03 -14.69
N GLN A 149 10.36 8.20 -14.13
CA GLN A 149 10.99 7.21 -13.28
C GLN A 149 10.20 6.99 -11.99
N MET A 150 10.32 5.78 -11.47
CA MET A 150 9.77 5.42 -10.17
C MET A 150 10.29 6.35 -9.08
N THR A 151 9.39 6.77 -8.22
CA THR A 151 9.67 7.62 -7.07
C THR A 151 9.15 6.93 -5.82
N LEU A 152 9.97 6.88 -4.79
CA LEU A 152 9.59 6.51 -3.44
C LEU A 152 9.37 7.80 -2.63
N ALA A 153 8.17 8.00 -2.12
CA ALA A 153 7.87 9.02 -1.14
C ALA A 153 7.54 8.36 0.20
N SER A 154 7.99 8.93 1.29
CA SER A 154 7.70 8.46 2.66
C SER A 154 6.91 9.51 3.41
N GLY A 155 6.12 9.06 4.36
CA GLY A 155 5.32 9.87 5.27
C GLY A 155 4.68 8.99 6.32
N THR A 156 3.60 9.49 6.93
CA THR A 156 2.85 8.80 7.97
C THR A 156 1.35 8.81 7.69
N VAL A 157 0.63 7.88 8.31
CA VAL A 157 -0.84 7.92 8.33
C VAL A 157 -1.29 9.11 9.14
N SER A 158 -1.93 10.07 8.51
CA SER A 158 -2.42 11.31 9.13
C SER A 158 -3.92 11.29 9.44
N GLN A 159 -4.69 10.39 8.81
CA GLN A 159 -6.11 10.22 9.09
C GLN A 159 -6.55 8.78 8.85
N VAL A 160 -7.36 8.26 9.77
CA VAL A 160 -8.04 6.97 9.65
C VAL A 160 -9.56 7.17 9.71
N GLY A 161 -10.29 6.24 9.10
CA GLY A 161 -11.75 6.20 9.19
C GLY A 161 -12.19 5.67 10.53
N LEU A 162 -13.04 6.42 11.22
CA LEU A 162 -13.56 6.02 12.53
C LEU A 162 -14.74 5.06 12.37
N GLY A 163 -14.64 3.90 13.01
CA GLY A 163 -15.80 3.06 13.28
C GLY A 163 -16.64 3.64 14.43
N LYS A 164 -17.90 3.27 14.49
CA LYS A 164 -18.74 3.60 15.63
C LYS A 164 -18.20 2.84 16.85
N ASP A 165 -17.87 3.56 17.93
CA ASP A 165 -17.30 3.01 19.16
C ASP A 165 -15.88 2.38 19.01
N ALA A 166 -15.14 2.74 17.95
CA ALA A 166 -13.77 2.27 17.70
C ALA A 166 -12.71 3.19 18.35
N ASP A 167 -11.48 2.66 18.48
CA ASP A 167 -10.33 3.46 18.88
C ASP A 167 -10.13 4.58 17.83
N PRO A 168 -10.04 5.86 18.23
CA PRO A 168 -9.85 6.96 17.28
C PRO A 168 -8.48 6.98 16.60
N THR A 169 -7.54 6.14 17.05
CA THR A 169 -6.18 6.08 16.52
C THR A 169 -5.97 4.97 15.51
N GLU A 170 -6.95 4.06 15.31
CA GLU A 170 -6.84 2.95 14.38
C GLU A 170 -8.07 2.83 13.46
N GLY A 171 -7.85 2.35 12.23
CA GLY A 171 -8.93 2.13 11.27
C GLY A 171 -8.43 2.04 9.82
N PRO A 172 -9.37 1.99 8.86
CA PRO A 172 -9.01 2.07 7.45
C PRO A 172 -8.39 3.44 7.14
N VAL A 173 -7.21 3.46 6.51
CA VAL A 173 -6.52 4.70 6.15
C VAL A 173 -7.39 5.58 5.25
N GLN A 174 -7.36 6.89 5.47
CA GLN A 174 -8.05 7.88 4.63
C GLN A 174 -7.09 8.93 4.06
N GLN A 175 -6.07 9.31 4.81
CA GLN A 175 -5.10 10.31 4.40
C GLN A 175 -3.71 10.00 4.96
N ILE A 176 -2.70 10.37 4.18
CA ILE A 176 -1.29 10.34 4.58
C ILE A 176 -0.66 11.72 4.36
N ASP A 177 0.35 12.06 5.15
CA ASP A 177 1.05 13.35 5.08
C ASP A 177 2.14 13.41 3.99
N THR A 178 2.06 12.50 3.03
CA THR A 178 3.00 12.41 1.90
C THR A 178 2.55 13.34 0.77
N SER A 179 3.47 14.08 0.21
CA SER A 179 3.20 14.88 -1.00
C SER A 179 3.36 14.02 -2.24
N VAL A 180 2.29 13.90 -3.02
CA VAL A 180 2.30 13.24 -4.32
C VAL A 180 2.00 14.22 -5.44
N SER A 181 2.21 13.82 -6.68
CA SER A 181 1.95 14.64 -7.85
C SER A 181 1.20 13.87 -8.92
N TYR A 182 0.79 14.58 -9.99
CA TYR A 182 0.11 13.97 -11.15
C TYR A 182 0.83 12.70 -11.64
N GLY A 183 0.07 11.63 -11.82
CA GLY A 183 0.57 10.30 -12.18
C GLY A 183 0.83 9.38 -10.98
N ALA A 184 0.71 9.86 -9.74
CA ALA A 184 0.73 9.01 -8.55
C ALA A 184 -0.61 8.29 -8.29
N SER A 185 -1.71 8.73 -8.93
CA SER A 185 -3.01 8.06 -8.82
C SER A 185 -2.89 6.57 -9.14
N GLY A 186 -3.44 5.71 -8.29
CA GLY A 186 -3.32 4.26 -8.36
C GLY A 186 -2.05 3.67 -7.73
N ALA A 187 -1.14 4.50 -7.20
CA ALA A 187 0.05 4.01 -6.49
C ALA A 187 -0.32 3.28 -5.20
N GLY A 188 0.38 2.20 -4.90
CA GLY A 188 0.24 1.53 -3.60
C GLY A 188 0.79 2.38 -2.47
N VAL A 189 0.05 2.39 -1.35
CA VAL A 189 0.49 2.91 -0.06
C VAL A 189 0.83 1.72 0.81
N PHE A 190 2.10 1.59 1.18
CA PHE A 190 2.62 0.43 1.88
C PHE A 190 3.02 0.81 3.31
N ASP A 191 2.72 -0.05 4.25
CA ASP A 191 3.30 0.00 5.57
C ASP A 191 4.82 -0.18 5.47
N ALA A 192 5.60 0.71 6.10
CA ALA A 192 7.05 0.72 5.93
C ALA A 192 7.78 -0.35 6.76
N GLU A 193 7.11 -1.01 7.70
CA GLU A 193 7.67 -2.08 8.51
C GLU A 193 7.41 -3.46 7.90
N THR A 194 6.20 -3.67 7.37
CA THR A 194 5.75 -4.98 6.89
C THR A 194 5.74 -5.09 5.36
N GLY A 195 5.63 -3.98 4.65
CA GLY A 195 5.44 -3.95 3.19
C GLY A 195 4.02 -4.29 2.76
N GLU A 196 3.08 -4.39 3.69
CA GLU A 196 1.68 -4.66 3.38
C GLU A 196 1.00 -3.43 2.78
N LEU A 197 0.14 -3.65 1.81
CA LEU A 197 -0.68 -2.60 1.20
C LEU A 197 -1.77 -2.17 2.19
N ILE A 198 -1.75 -0.91 2.61
CA ILE A 198 -2.79 -0.32 3.46
C ILE A 198 -3.81 0.49 2.66
N GLY A 199 -3.49 0.84 1.42
CA GLY A 199 -4.39 1.55 0.52
C GLY A 199 -3.76 1.90 -0.82
N VAL A 200 -4.52 2.64 -1.62
CA VAL A 200 -4.14 3.10 -2.96
C VAL A 200 -4.35 4.60 -3.05
N VAL A 201 -3.41 5.32 -3.61
CA VAL A 201 -3.53 6.77 -3.82
C VAL A 201 -4.68 7.06 -4.77
N GLU A 202 -5.68 7.78 -4.29
CA GLU A 202 -6.73 8.36 -5.12
C GLU A 202 -6.23 9.65 -5.78
N GLY A 203 -5.73 10.57 -4.98
CA GLY A 203 -5.27 11.87 -5.41
C GLY A 203 -4.70 12.69 -4.26
N TYR A 204 -4.81 13.99 -4.37
CA TYR A 204 -4.40 14.95 -3.35
C TYR A 204 -5.40 16.10 -3.27
N ARG A 205 -5.48 16.76 -2.14
CA ARG A 205 -6.30 17.96 -2.00
C ARG A 205 -5.65 19.14 -2.70
N THR A 206 -6.48 20.02 -3.24
CA THR A 206 -6.06 21.28 -3.85
C THR A 206 -6.64 22.46 -3.09
N ALA A 207 -5.86 23.54 -2.99
CA ALA A 207 -6.33 24.83 -2.55
C ALA A 207 -6.55 25.74 -3.78
N GLN A 208 -7.63 26.51 -3.75
CA GLN A 208 -7.93 27.50 -4.79
C GLN A 208 -7.38 28.86 -4.36
N ILE A 209 -6.50 29.42 -5.19
CA ILE A 209 -5.93 30.75 -4.98
C ILE A 209 -6.40 31.66 -6.10
N ALA A 210 -7.14 32.73 -5.72
CA ALA A 210 -7.44 33.82 -6.62
C ALA A 210 -6.27 34.81 -6.63
N THR A 211 -5.82 35.23 -7.80
CA THR A 211 -4.80 36.24 -7.93
C THR A 211 -5.43 37.65 -7.84
N ARG A 212 -4.73 38.60 -7.16
CA ARG A 212 -5.25 39.98 -7.02
C ARG A 212 -5.49 40.68 -8.36
N ASP A 213 -4.66 40.35 -9.36
CA ASP A 213 -4.68 40.99 -10.68
C ASP A 213 -5.65 40.35 -11.67
N ALA A 214 -6.20 39.17 -11.32
CA ALA A 214 -7.17 38.45 -12.13
C ALA A 214 -8.11 37.63 -11.21
N PRO A 215 -9.07 38.26 -10.54
CA PRO A 215 -9.96 37.59 -9.57
C PRO A 215 -10.81 36.48 -10.21
N ASP A 216 -11.02 36.52 -11.52
CA ASP A 216 -11.73 35.49 -12.28
C ASP A 216 -10.85 34.28 -12.63
N ARG A 217 -9.55 34.33 -12.36
CA ARG A 217 -8.61 33.23 -12.56
C ARG A 217 -8.29 32.56 -11.22
N VAL A 218 -8.88 31.42 -11.00
CA VAL A 218 -8.58 30.55 -9.86
C VAL A 218 -7.49 29.57 -10.28
N MET A 219 -6.39 29.56 -9.52
CA MET A 219 -5.33 28.58 -9.66
C MET A 219 -5.51 27.50 -8.60
N GLU A 220 -5.57 26.24 -9.03
CA GLU A 220 -5.55 25.11 -8.12
C GLU A 220 -4.11 24.68 -7.87
N ILE A 221 -3.71 24.68 -6.59
CA ILE A 221 -2.41 24.20 -6.17
C ILE A 221 -2.58 23.00 -5.22
N PRO A 222 -1.74 21.95 -5.34
CA PRO A 222 -1.73 20.86 -4.39
C PRO A 222 -1.43 21.34 -2.98
N VAL A 223 -2.19 20.87 -2.00
CA VAL A 223 -1.90 21.07 -0.58
C VAL A 223 -0.87 20.02 -0.16
N PRO A 224 0.34 20.42 0.25
CA PRO A 224 1.36 19.46 0.69
C PRO A 224 0.88 18.67 1.91
N GLY A 225 1.16 17.37 1.93
CA GLY A 225 0.81 16.53 3.08
C GLY A 225 -0.66 16.10 3.13
N GLU A 226 -1.46 16.35 2.08
CA GLU A 226 -2.86 15.96 2.04
C GLU A 226 -3.14 14.99 0.88
N THR A 227 -2.50 13.83 0.93
CA THR A 227 -2.75 12.75 -0.04
C THR A 227 -3.92 11.90 0.41
N ILE A 228 -4.94 11.79 -0.45
CA ILE A 228 -6.16 11.01 -0.21
C ILE A 228 -5.90 9.56 -0.62
N VAL A 229 -6.34 8.63 0.22
CA VAL A 229 -6.09 7.20 0.08
C VAL A 229 -7.40 6.43 0.10
N ILE A 230 -7.60 5.58 -0.89
CA ILE A 230 -8.62 4.53 -0.88
C ILE A 230 -8.08 3.38 -0.04
N SER A 231 -8.69 3.09 1.09
CA SER A 231 -8.19 2.11 2.06
C SER A 231 -8.15 0.67 1.50
N ALA A 232 -7.28 -0.18 2.04
CA ALA A 232 -7.23 -1.60 1.70
C ALA A 232 -8.56 -2.31 1.97
N GLN A 233 -9.34 -1.87 2.95
CA GLN A 233 -10.69 -2.38 3.18
C GLN A 233 -11.62 -2.09 1.99
N ALA A 234 -11.57 -0.88 1.42
CA ALA A 234 -12.35 -0.53 0.22
C ALA A 234 -11.84 -1.28 -1.02
N VAL A 235 -10.51 -1.43 -1.15
CA VAL A 235 -9.88 -2.26 -2.19
C VAL A 235 -10.39 -3.70 -2.13
N ARG A 236 -10.40 -4.31 -0.94
CA ARG A 236 -10.90 -5.68 -0.78
C ARG A 236 -12.38 -5.80 -1.19
N ARG A 237 -13.23 -4.85 -0.79
CA ARG A 237 -14.64 -4.83 -1.22
C ARG A 237 -14.79 -4.70 -2.74
N PHE A 238 -13.95 -3.90 -3.39
CA PHE A 238 -13.91 -3.79 -4.84
C PHE A 238 -13.48 -5.12 -5.49
N LEU A 239 -12.40 -5.74 -5.04
CA LEU A 239 -11.87 -6.99 -5.57
C LEU A 239 -12.79 -8.21 -5.34
N SER A 240 -13.53 -8.25 -4.24
CA SER A 240 -14.49 -9.33 -3.96
C SER A 240 -15.62 -9.43 -4.99
N ARG A 241 -15.87 -8.36 -5.75
CA ARG A 241 -16.84 -8.32 -6.85
C ARG A 241 -16.21 -8.69 -8.20
N SER A 242 -14.96 -9.14 -8.25
CA SER A 242 -14.16 -9.34 -9.46
C SER A 242 -13.69 -10.78 -9.69
N ASP A 243 -14.33 -11.78 -9.09
CA ASP A 243 -14.03 -13.23 -9.22
C ASP A 243 -12.54 -13.61 -9.01
N LEU A 244 -11.77 -12.76 -8.32
CA LEU A 244 -10.33 -12.95 -8.06
C LEU A 244 -10.02 -13.70 -6.77
N GLY A 245 -11.02 -14.13 -6.00
CA GLY A 245 -10.82 -14.67 -4.65
C GLY A 245 -9.80 -15.81 -4.54
N ALA A 246 -9.62 -16.59 -5.60
CA ALA A 246 -8.64 -17.69 -5.65
C ALA A 246 -7.19 -17.22 -5.87
N PHE A 247 -6.97 -15.98 -6.33
CA PHE A 247 -5.67 -15.45 -6.75
C PHE A 247 -5.15 -14.36 -5.81
N LEU A 248 -5.96 -13.92 -4.84
CA LEU A 248 -5.55 -12.93 -3.85
C LEU A 248 -4.57 -13.56 -2.85
N PRO A 249 -3.46 -12.89 -2.49
CA PRO A 249 -2.53 -13.36 -1.48
C PRO A 249 -3.24 -13.42 -0.11
N ARG A 250 -2.98 -14.50 0.62
CA ARG A 250 -3.46 -14.74 1.98
C ARG A 250 -2.49 -14.17 2.99
#